data_f4c2d596224cda9650db269f0be89b5e
#
_entry.id   f4c2d596224cda9650db269f0be89b5e
#
_cell.length_a   1.000
_cell.length_b   1.000
_cell.length_c   1.000
_cell.angle_alpha   90.00
_cell.angle_beta   90.00
_cell.angle_gamma   90.00
#
_symmetry.space_group_name_H-M   'P 1'
#
loop_
_entity.id
_entity.type
_entity.pdbx_description
1 polymer ?
#
loop_
_entity_poly.entity_id
_entity_poly.type
_entity_poly.pdbx_seq_one_letter_code
_entity_poly.pdbx_strand_id
1 'polypeptide(L)'
;MARDSTVSSSLFGGDASAVPQSVAAPLAEMLRPQSLDEVIGQAHLLGPGMPLRVAFETAKPHSMILWGPPGVGKTTLARLMARAFKFDFIAISAVLGGVKEIREAVKAAEESRLLGRRTMLFVDEVHRFNKSQQDAFLPYVESGLLTFIGATTENPSFEVNGALLSRATVYVLKPLAESDLRLLLARAHAHAGGAMLEADAATRLIGWADGKFAAAAAVATIS
;
A
#
# COMPACT_ATOMS: atom_id res chain seq x y z
N MET A 1 -58.47 49.34 15.98
CA MET A 1 -57.28 49.58 16.79
C MET A 1 -56.24 48.48 16.30
N ALA A 2 -55.48 48.77 15.39
CA ALA A 2 -54.12 49.35 15.39
C ALA A 2 -53.13 48.65 16.28
N ARG A 3 -52.16 48.00 15.62
CA ARG A 3 -50.69 48.09 15.80
C ARG A 3 -50.10 46.82 15.17
N ASP A 4 -49.54 46.85 14.03
CA ASP A 4 -48.22 47.37 13.67
C ASP A 4 -47.08 46.75 14.51
N SER A 5 -46.24 46.00 13.88
CA SER A 5 -44.79 45.94 14.11
C SER A 5 -44.16 44.79 13.36
N THR A 6 -43.51 45.17 12.35
CA THR A 6 -42.07 45.20 12.12
C THR A 6 -41.43 43.91 11.62
N VAL A 7 -41.08 44.04 10.38
CA VAL A 7 -39.99 43.40 9.60
C VAL A 7 -38.77 43.07 10.46
N SER A 8 -38.38 41.82 10.43
CA SER A 8 -37.01 41.44 10.75
C SER A 8 -36.43 40.68 9.57
N SER A 9 -35.58 41.38 8.85
CA SER A 9 -34.82 40.92 7.70
C SER A 9 -33.92 39.72 8.05
N SER A 10 -34.11 38.63 7.34
CA SER A 10 -33.18 37.48 7.35
C SER A 10 -31.86 37.88 6.68
N LEU A 11 -30.82 38.03 7.49
CA LEU A 11 -29.45 38.36 7.11
C LEU A 11 -28.58 37.07 6.94
N PHE A 12 -29.14 35.99 6.43
CA PHE A 12 -28.37 34.80 6.07
C PHE A 12 -28.90 34.18 4.78
N GLY A 13 -28.81 34.94 3.69
CA GLY A 13 -28.82 34.39 2.35
C GLY A 13 -27.44 33.90 1.98
N GLY A 14 -27.04 32.76 2.53
CA GLY A 14 -25.85 32.05 2.12
C GLY A 14 -26.27 30.89 1.21
N ASP A 15 -25.97 31.01 -0.08
CA ASP A 15 -26.09 29.92 -1.07
C ASP A 15 -25.36 28.69 -0.59
N ALA A 16 -26.09 27.71 -0.05
CA ALA A 16 -25.58 26.41 0.34
C ALA A 16 -25.66 25.44 -0.83
N SER A 17 -24.94 25.71 -1.90
CA SER A 17 -24.71 24.77 -2.99
C SER A 17 -23.24 24.68 -3.38
N ALA A 18 -22.35 24.71 -2.38
CA ALA A 18 -21.00 24.21 -2.56
C ALA A 18 -21.01 22.69 -2.26
N VAL A 19 -21.29 21.87 -3.27
CA VAL A 19 -20.96 20.44 -3.26
C VAL A 19 -19.49 20.35 -2.90
N PRO A 20 -19.08 19.59 -1.85
CA PRO A 20 -17.67 19.45 -1.55
C PRO A 20 -16.99 18.84 -2.78
N GLN A 21 -16.09 19.60 -3.39
CA GLN A 21 -15.21 19.10 -4.44
C GLN A 21 -14.53 17.87 -3.87
N SER A 22 -14.77 16.70 -4.48
CA SER A 22 -14.07 15.46 -4.12
C SER A 22 -12.59 15.77 -4.16
N VAL A 23 -11.93 15.69 -3.02
CA VAL A 23 -10.48 15.86 -2.93
C VAL A 23 -9.90 14.80 -3.85
N ALA A 24 -9.33 15.21 -4.99
CA ALA A 24 -8.72 14.30 -5.93
C ALA A 24 -7.68 13.44 -5.19
N ALA A 25 -7.73 12.14 -5.39
CA ALA A 25 -6.78 11.23 -4.74
C ALA A 25 -5.35 11.68 -5.06
N PRO A 26 -4.41 11.60 -4.11
CA PRO A 26 -3.02 11.94 -4.37
C PRO A 26 -2.49 11.21 -5.61
N LEU A 27 -1.68 11.88 -6.43
CA LEU A 27 -1.15 11.31 -7.68
C LEU A 27 -0.46 9.95 -7.44
N ALA A 28 0.24 9.80 -6.31
CA ALA A 28 0.84 8.53 -5.91
C ALA A 28 -0.17 7.38 -5.77
N GLU A 29 -1.42 7.66 -5.37
CA GLU A 29 -2.48 6.65 -5.29
C GLU A 29 -3.06 6.36 -6.68
N MET A 30 -3.24 7.39 -7.50
CA MET A 30 -3.72 7.23 -8.88
C MET A 30 -2.75 6.45 -9.77
N LEU A 31 -1.45 6.57 -9.51
CA LEU A 31 -0.38 5.88 -10.24
C LEU A 31 -0.10 4.47 -9.71
N ARG A 32 -0.82 4.01 -8.68
CA ARG A 32 -0.62 2.63 -8.19
C ARG A 32 -0.93 1.63 -9.27
N PRO A 33 -0.02 0.68 -9.53
CA PRO A 33 -0.23 -0.38 -10.52
C PRO A 33 -1.48 -1.19 -10.15
N GLN A 34 -2.26 -1.49 -11.18
CA GLN A 34 -3.48 -2.31 -11.07
C GLN A 34 -3.21 -3.78 -11.44
N SER A 35 -2.15 -4.02 -12.16
CA SER A 35 -1.68 -5.35 -12.59
C SER A 35 -0.19 -5.53 -12.30
N LEU A 36 0.27 -6.79 -12.37
CA LEU A 36 1.68 -7.12 -12.17
C LEU A 36 2.58 -6.48 -13.24
N ASP A 37 2.10 -6.40 -14.47
CA ASP A 37 2.86 -5.87 -15.61
C ASP A 37 3.02 -4.34 -15.56
N GLU A 38 2.19 -3.67 -14.75
CA GLU A 38 2.32 -2.23 -14.50
C GLU A 38 3.33 -1.89 -13.41
N VAL A 39 3.83 -2.90 -12.68
CA VAL A 39 4.82 -2.66 -11.62
C VAL A 39 6.14 -2.26 -12.24
N ILE A 40 6.61 -1.07 -11.88
CA ILE A 40 7.90 -0.55 -12.30
C ILE A 40 8.98 -1.01 -11.30
N GLY A 41 10.10 -1.49 -11.81
CA GLY A 41 11.20 -2.02 -11.02
C GLY A 41 10.98 -3.46 -10.53
N GLN A 42 11.79 -3.90 -9.58
CA GLN A 42 11.75 -5.23 -8.96
C GLN A 42 11.87 -6.41 -9.95
N ALA A 43 12.54 -6.22 -11.09
CA ALA A 43 12.66 -7.24 -12.14
C ALA A 43 13.24 -8.57 -11.64
N HIS A 44 14.08 -8.55 -10.61
CA HIS A 44 14.65 -9.74 -9.96
C HIS A 44 13.62 -10.58 -9.17
N LEU A 45 12.43 -10.03 -8.88
CA LEU A 45 11.32 -10.72 -8.21
C LEU A 45 10.15 -10.98 -9.15
N LEU A 46 9.91 -10.05 -10.08
CA LEU A 46 8.71 -9.97 -10.91
C LEU A 46 8.97 -10.24 -12.40
N GLY A 47 10.23 -10.41 -12.80
CA GLY A 47 10.57 -10.79 -14.16
C GLY A 47 10.07 -12.18 -14.54
N PRO A 48 10.05 -12.56 -15.81
CA PRO A 48 9.62 -13.88 -16.26
C PRO A 48 10.38 -15.00 -15.53
N GLY A 49 9.65 -15.97 -14.99
CA GLY A 49 10.21 -17.10 -14.24
C GLY A 49 10.75 -16.76 -12.84
N MET A 50 10.66 -15.50 -12.39
CA MET A 50 11.10 -15.11 -11.05
C MET A 50 10.11 -15.57 -9.97
N PRO A 51 10.59 -15.82 -8.72
CA PRO A 51 9.80 -16.51 -7.70
C PRO A 51 8.43 -15.89 -7.42
N LEU A 52 8.38 -14.57 -7.31
CA LEU A 52 7.14 -13.89 -6.98
C LEU A 52 6.19 -13.85 -8.19
N ARG A 53 6.72 -13.69 -9.41
CA ARG A 53 5.94 -13.81 -10.65
C ARG A 53 5.31 -15.19 -10.79
N VAL A 54 6.07 -16.24 -10.56
CA VAL A 54 5.56 -17.62 -10.61
C VAL A 54 4.44 -17.84 -9.58
N ALA A 55 4.56 -17.29 -8.38
CA ALA A 55 3.50 -17.36 -7.38
C ALA A 55 2.19 -16.71 -7.86
N PHE A 56 2.28 -15.57 -8.55
CA PHE A 56 1.12 -14.90 -9.16
C PHE A 56 0.51 -15.76 -10.29
N GLU A 57 1.34 -16.22 -11.23
CA GLU A 57 0.89 -16.95 -12.43
C GLU A 57 0.30 -18.32 -12.08
N THR A 58 0.85 -18.98 -11.07
CA THR A 58 0.35 -20.30 -10.61
C THR A 58 -0.78 -20.20 -9.58
N ALA A 59 -1.20 -18.99 -9.22
CA ALA A 59 -2.19 -18.73 -8.18
C ALA A 59 -1.90 -19.46 -6.85
N LYS A 60 -0.63 -19.54 -6.47
CA LYS A 60 -0.15 -20.15 -5.22
C LYS A 60 0.30 -19.10 -4.21
N PRO A 61 -0.63 -18.42 -3.54
CA PRO A 61 -0.28 -17.47 -2.49
C PRO A 61 0.38 -18.19 -1.32
N HIS A 62 1.40 -17.56 -0.77
CA HIS A 62 2.11 -18.04 0.42
C HIS A 62 2.42 -16.85 1.34
N SER A 63 2.67 -17.15 2.61
CA SER A 63 3.09 -16.13 3.56
C SER A 63 4.50 -15.64 3.27
N MET A 64 4.75 -14.34 3.44
CA MET A 64 6.02 -13.72 3.07
C MET A 64 6.37 -12.51 3.93
N ILE A 65 7.64 -12.17 3.90
CA ILE A 65 8.18 -10.93 4.42
C ILE A 65 8.72 -10.11 3.25
N LEU A 66 8.21 -8.90 3.08
CA LEU A 66 8.69 -7.92 2.11
C LEU A 66 9.69 -6.99 2.80
N TRP A 67 10.98 -7.19 2.55
CA TRP A 67 12.05 -6.41 3.15
C TRP A 67 12.64 -5.42 2.15
N GLY A 68 12.82 -4.18 2.57
CA GLY A 68 13.46 -3.16 1.75
C GLY A 68 13.19 -1.74 2.26
N PRO A 69 13.87 -0.73 1.72
CA PRO A 69 13.74 0.65 2.17
C PRO A 69 12.30 1.17 2.05
N PRO A 70 11.98 2.29 2.70
CA PRO A 70 10.67 2.90 2.56
C PRO A 70 10.43 3.35 1.11
N GLY A 71 9.18 3.30 0.65
CA GLY A 71 8.78 3.81 -0.67
C GLY A 71 9.09 2.90 -1.87
N VAL A 72 9.59 1.68 -1.69
CA VAL A 72 9.90 0.74 -2.79
C VAL A 72 8.69 -0.09 -3.26
N GLY A 73 7.50 0.14 -2.71
CA GLY A 73 6.27 -0.50 -3.17
C GLY A 73 5.79 -1.72 -2.37
N LYS A 74 6.27 -1.96 -1.14
CA LYS A 74 5.86 -3.11 -0.31
C LYS A 74 4.33 -3.23 -0.17
N THR A 75 3.67 -2.17 0.26
CA THR A 75 2.21 -2.12 0.43
C THR A 75 1.47 -2.28 -0.91
N THR A 76 1.99 -1.67 -1.97
CA THR A 76 1.42 -1.79 -3.32
C THR A 76 1.44 -3.23 -3.80
N LEU A 77 2.57 -3.91 -3.63
CA LEU A 77 2.73 -5.30 -4.02
C LEU A 77 1.79 -6.23 -3.24
N ALA A 78 1.66 -6.04 -1.92
CA ALA A 78 0.73 -6.80 -1.09
C ALA A 78 -0.74 -6.63 -1.55
N ARG A 79 -1.15 -5.39 -1.87
CA ARG A 79 -2.50 -5.12 -2.41
C ARG A 79 -2.74 -5.76 -3.78
N LEU A 80 -1.74 -5.72 -4.66
CA LEU A 80 -1.82 -6.40 -5.96
C LEU A 80 -2.00 -7.90 -5.80
N MET A 81 -1.26 -8.52 -4.87
CA MET A 81 -1.41 -9.94 -4.58
C MET A 81 -2.79 -10.28 -4.06
N ALA A 82 -3.31 -9.52 -3.09
CA ALA A 82 -4.65 -9.75 -2.55
C ALA A 82 -5.71 -9.68 -3.65
N ARG A 83 -5.60 -8.69 -4.54
CA ARG A 83 -6.50 -8.52 -5.68
C ARG A 83 -6.39 -9.68 -6.69
N ALA A 84 -5.16 -10.05 -7.07
CA ALA A 84 -4.91 -11.12 -8.03
C ALA A 84 -5.44 -12.48 -7.54
N PHE A 85 -5.32 -12.76 -6.24
CA PHE A 85 -5.81 -13.98 -5.63
C PHE A 85 -7.26 -13.89 -5.14
N LYS A 86 -7.91 -12.74 -5.29
CA LYS A 86 -9.29 -12.47 -4.81
C LYS A 86 -9.44 -12.73 -3.31
N PHE A 87 -8.44 -12.28 -2.55
CA PHE A 87 -8.46 -12.36 -1.09
C PHE A 87 -8.99 -11.07 -0.48
N ASP A 88 -9.68 -11.19 0.63
CA ASP A 88 -9.98 -10.04 1.49
C ASP A 88 -8.64 -9.51 2.05
N PHE A 89 -8.43 -8.20 1.95
CA PHE A 89 -7.18 -7.56 2.37
C PHE A 89 -7.39 -6.80 3.67
N ILE A 90 -6.69 -7.23 4.71
CA ILE A 90 -6.66 -6.54 6.00
C ILE A 90 -5.26 -5.97 6.20
N ALA A 91 -5.17 -4.68 6.53
CA ALA A 91 -3.90 -4.02 6.80
C ALA A 91 -3.83 -3.55 8.26
N ILE A 92 -2.74 -3.88 8.93
CA ILE A 92 -2.40 -3.42 10.28
C ILE A 92 -1.08 -2.67 10.20
N SER A 93 -0.98 -1.52 10.88
CA SER A 93 0.29 -0.85 11.11
C SER A 93 0.82 -1.27 12.48
N ALA A 94 1.99 -1.85 12.55
CA ALA A 94 2.61 -2.23 13.83
C ALA A 94 3.08 -1.00 14.64
N VAL A 95 3.12 0.19 14.02
CA VAL A 95 3.42 1.44 14.72
C VAL A 95 2.23 1.94 15.56
N LEU A 96 1.02 1.76 15.05
CA LEU A 96 -0.21 2.27 15.66
C LEU A 96 -1.06 1.17 16.29
N GLY A 97 -0.88 -0.07 15.85
CA GLY A 97 -1.68 -1.22 16.24
C GLY A 97 -1.05 -2.04 17.38
N GLY A 98 -1.85 -2.92 17.96
CA GLY A 98 -1.47 -3.83 19.02
C GLY A 98 -2.26 -5.14 18.99
N VAL A 99 -2.37 -5.80 20.14
CA VAL A 99 -3.08 -7.08 20.27
C VAL A 99 -4.56 -6.97 19.91
N LYS A 100 -5.16 -5.79 20.08
CA LYS A 100 -6.58 -5.55 19.76
C LYS A 100 -6.80 -5.67 18.24
N GLU A 101 -6.00 -4.98 17.45
CA GLU A 101 -6.08 -4.98 15.99
C GLU A 101 -5.80 -6.37 15.41
N ILE A 102 -4.89 -7.13 16.03
CA ILE A 102 -4.63 -8.52 15.67
C ILE A 102 -5.90 -9.38 15.87
N ARG A 103 -6.58 -9.25 17.01
CA ARG A 103 -7.81 -10.00 17.31
C ARG A 103 -8.95 -9.62 16.36
N GLU A 104 -9.10 -8.35 16.06
CA GLU A 104 -10.11 -7.86 15.11
C GLU A 104 -9.85 -8.42 13.70
N ALA A 105 -8.59 -8.45 13.25
CA ALA A 105 -8.22 -9.04 11.97
C ALA A 105 -8.51 -10.55 11.92
N VAL A 106 -8.24 -11.26 12.99
CA VAL A 106 -8.56 -12.70 13.09
C VAL A 106 -10.06 -12.93 13.00
N LYS A 107 -10.85 -12.17 13.76
CA LYS A 107 -12.31 -12.27 13.72
C LYS A 107 -12.86 -12.00 12.31
N ALA A 108 -12.39 -10.95 11.66
CA ALA A 108 -12.79 -10.64 10.28
C ALA A 108 -12.39 -11.75 9.29
N ALA A 109 -11.23 -12.40 9.50
CA ALA A 109 -10.81 -13.53 8.68
C ALA A 109 -11.67 -14.77 8.89
N GLU A 110 -12.12 -15.04 10.13
CA GLU A 110 -13.06 -16.12 10.45
C GLU A 110 -14.40 -15.88 9.75
N GLU A 111 -14.92 -14.65 9.81
CA GLU A 111 -16.15 -14.25 9.12
C GLU A 111 -16.02 -14.41 7.60
N SER A 112 -14.91 -13.97 7.01
CA SER A 112 -14.60 -14.13 5.58
C SER A 112 -14.58 -15.60 5.18
N ARG A 113 -13.97 -16.46 6.01
CA ARG A 113 -13.88 -17.89 5.76
C ARG A 113 -15.26 -18.56 5.76
N LEU A 114 -16.18 -18.14 6.63
CA LEU A 114 -17.57 -18.63 6.61
C LEU A 114 -18.28 -18.30 5.29
N LEU A 115 -17.86 -17.22 4.62
CA LEU A 115 -18.35 -16.82 3.30
C LEU A 115 -17.56 -17.45 2.13
N GLY A 116 -16.69 -18.42 2.43
CA GLY A 116 -15.84 -19.09 1.42
C GLY A 116 -14.70 -18.21 0.87
N ARG A 117 -14.38 -17.10 1.53
CA ARG A 117 -13.31 -16.18 1.12
C ARG A 117 -12.06 -16.39 1.95
N ARG A 118 -10.91 -16.16 1.36
CA ARG A 118 -9.60 -16.23 2.02
C ARG A 118 -9.12 -14.83 2.37
N THR A 119 -8.35 -14.71 3.43
CA THR A 119 -7.88 -13.42 3.95
C THR A 119 -6.35 -13.31 3.84
N MET A 120 -5.90 -12.17 3.33
CA MET A 120 -4.51 -11.76 3.33
C MET A 120 -4.31 -10.67 4.38
N LEU A 121 -3.51 -10.96 5.39
CA LEU A 121 -3.16 -10.00 6.45
C LEU A 121 -1.83 -9.35 6.10
N PHE A 122 -1.85 -8.05 5.88
CA PHE A 122 -0.66 -7.22 5.70
C PHE A 122 -0.32 -6.50 7.00
N VAL A 123 0.90 -6.68 7.48
CA VAL A 123 1.42 -5.99 8.67
C VAL A 123 2.55 -5.08 8.26
N ASP A 124 2.29 -3.77 8.29
CA ASP A 124 3.30 -2.77 7.98
C ASP A 124 4.22 -2.53 9.18
N GLU A 125 5.53 -2.43 8.91
CA GLU A 125 6.59 -2.28 9.90
C GLU A 125 6.55 -3.38 10.99
N VAL A 126 6.43 -4.63 10.56
CA VAL A 126 6.25 -5.80 11.45
C VAL A 126 7.31 -5.91 12.55
N HIS A 127 8.50 -5.36 12.33
CA HIS A 127 9.58 -5.30 13.33
C HIS A 127 9.23 -4.44 14.57
N ARG A 128 8.22 -3.58 14.49
CA ARG A 128 7.72 -2.78 15.63
C ARG A 128 6.88 -3.60 16.61
N PHE A 129 6.35 -4.73 16.19
CA PHE A 129 5.71 -5.65 17.11
C PHE A 129 6.74 -6.41 17.93
N ASN A 130 6.49 -6.54 19.23
CA ASN A 130 7.30 -7.38 20.09
C ASN A 130 7.11 -8.88 19.74
N LYS A 131 7.97 -9.75 20.27
CA LYS A 131 7.94 -11.18 19.96
C LYS A 131 6.59 -11.83 20.26
N SER A 132 5.95 -11.49 21.38
CA SER A 132 4.65 -12.03 21.76
C SER A 132 3.54 -11.59 20.81
N GLN A 133 3.59 -10.36 20.29
CA GLN A 133 2.65 -9.88 19.27
C GLN A 133 2.88 -10.57 17.93
N GLN A 134 4.12 -10.81 17.55
CA GLN A 134 4.46 -11.59 16.34
C GLN A 134 4.01 -13.05 16.49
N ASP A 135 4.18 -13.65 17.65
CA ASP A 135 3.71 -15.02 17.95
C ASP A 135 2.18 -15.15 17.86
N ALA A 136 1.45 -14.08 18.15
CA ALA A 136 -0.01 -14.09 18.09
C ALA A 136 -0.57 -14.41 16.69
N PHE A 137 0.22 -14.23 15.62
CA PHE A 137 -0.19 -14.59 14.25
C PHE A 137 0.00 -16.06 13.93
N LEU A 138 0.94 -16.74 14.60
CA LEU A 138 1.40 -18.08 14.22
C LEU A 138 0.28 -19.11 14.08
N PRO A 139 -0.65 -19.26 15.05
CA PRO A 139 -1.72 -20.26 14.93
C PRO A 139 -2.60 -20.06 13.70
N TYR A 140 -2.80 -18.83 13.30
CA TYR A 140 -3.66 -18.46 12.16
C TYR A 140 -2.96 -18.58 10.81
N VAL A 141 -1.64 -18.40 10.79
CA VAL A 141 -0.80 -18.67 9.62
C VAL A 141 -0.67 -20.18 9.42
N GLU A 142 -0.43 -20.93 10.49
CA GLU A 142 -0.32 -22.40 10.47
C GLU A 142 -1.61 -23.09 10.05
N SER A 143 -2.74 -22.62 10.56
CA SER A 143 -4.06 -23.16 10.16
C SER A 143 -4.50 -22.75 8.75
N GLY A 144 -3.75 -21.84 8.10
CA GLY A 144 -4.12 -21.29 6.78
C GLY A 144 -5.32 -20.36 6.80
N LEU A 145 -5.77 -19.90 7.99
CA LEU A 145 -6.81 -18.88 8.12
C LEU A 145 -6.33 -17.56 7.52
N LEU A 146 -5.06 -17.21 7.75
CA LEU A 146 -4.41 -16.02 7.24
C LEU A 146 -3.27 -16.36 6.30
N THR A 147 -3.22 -15.72 5.14
CA THR A 147 -1.99 -15.58 4.36
C THR A 147 -1.30 -14.32 4.85
N PHE A 148 -0.14 -14.47 5.49
CA PHE A 148 0.55 -13.38 6.16
C PHE A 148 1.54 -12.68 5.22
N ILE A 149 1.52 -11.36 5.18
CA ILE A 149 2.54 -10.53 4.52
C ILE A 149 3.06 -9.51 5.53
N GLY A 150 4.28 -9.68 6.00
CA GLY A 150 4.96 -8.69 6.81
C GLY A 150 5.77 -7.74 5.93
N ALA A 151 5.70 -6.44 6.16
CA ALA A 151 6.59 -5.46 5.56
C ALA A 151 7.54 -4.92 6.62
N THR A 152 8.80 -4.75 6.24
CA THR A 152 9.83 -4.20 7.15
C THR A 152 10.90 -3.44 6.39
N THR A 153 11.45 -2.42 7.03
CA THR A 153 12.65 -1.71 6.58
C THR A 153 13.93 -2.27 7.23
N GLU A 154 13.77 -2.98 8.35
CA GLU A 154 14.87 -3.58 9.10
C GLU A 154 15.16 -5.00 8.66
N ASN A 155 16.37 -5.49 8.95
CA ASN A 155 16.76 -6.86 8.56
C ASN A 155 15.91 -7.89 9.32
N PRO A 156 15.08 -8.66 8.60
CA PRO A 156 14.14 -9.59 9.23
C PRO A 156 14.82 -10.68 10.05
N SER A 157 16.07 -11.04 9.75
CA SER A 157 16.81 -12.06 10.49
C SER A 157 17.07 -11.68 11.96
N PHE A 158 17.04 -10.38 12.29
CA PHE A 158 17.25 -9.89 13.65
C PHE A 158 15.94 -9.48 14.32
N GLU A 159 15.00 -8.97 13.55
CA GLU A 159 13.83 -8.27 14.08
C GLU A 159 12.54 -9.11 14.01
N VAL A 160 12.49 -10.08 13.10
CA VAL A 160 11.32 -10.93 12.96
C VAL A 160 11.55 -12.26 13.69
N ASN A 161 10.50 -12.71 14.39
CA ASN A 161 10.55 -13.98 15.11
C ASN A 161 10.88 -15.15 14.18
N GLY A 162 11.81 -16.01 14.62
CA GLY A 162 12.24 -17.19 13.86
C GLY A 162 11.11 -18.15 13.51
N ALA A 163 10.08 -18.26 14.37
CA ALA A 163 8.92 -19.08 14.07
C ALA A 163 8.09 -18.52 12.91
N LEU A 164 7.99 -17.20 12.79
CA LEU A 164 7.33 -16.54 11.66
C LEU A 164 8.16 -16.64 10.38
N LEU A 165 9.50 -16.45 10.50
CA LEU A 165 10.42 -16.59 9.37
C LEU A 165 10.45 -18.01 8.79
N SER A 166 10.28 -19.05 9.61
CA SER A 166 10.23 -20.43 9.13
C SER A 166 9.00 -20.76 8.27
N ARG A 167 7.98 -19.87 8.31
CA ARG A 167 6.68 -20.03 7.61
C ARG A 167 6.45 -18.98 6.53
N ALA A 168 7.39 -18.06 6.37
CA ALA A 168 7.28 -16.96 5.42
C ALA A 168 8.54 -16.87 4.55
N THR A 169 8.36 -16.72 3.25
CA THR A 169 9.47 -16.48 2.32
C THR A 169 9.89 -15.02 2.38
N VAL A 170 11.18 -14.74 2.55
CA VAL A 170 11.69 -13.37 2.55
C VAL A 170 11.98 -12.92 1.11
N TYR A 171 11.37 -11.81 0.70
CA TYR A 171 11.63 -11.13 -0.56
C TYR A 171 12.28 -9.79 -0.32
N VAL A 172 13.44 -9.57 -0.93
CA VAL A 172 14.19 -8.32 -0.80
C VAL A 172 13.81 -7.37 -1.92
N LEU A 173 13.16 -6.26 -1.58
CA LEU A 173 12.84 -5.20 -2.53
C LEU A 173 13.98 -4.19 -2.57
N LYS A 174 14.35 -3.79 -3.78
CA LYS A 174 15.43 -2.84 -4.04
C LYS A 174 14.86 -1.44 -4.30
N PRO A 175 15.62 -0.38 -4.03
CA PRO A 175 15.29 0.96 -4.53
C PRO A 175 15.04 0.94 -6.03
N LEU A 176 14.20 1.84 -6.51
CA LEU A 176 13.99 2.02 -7.95
C LEU A 176 15.27 2.55 -8.60
N ALA A 177 15.65 1.97 -9.73
CA ALA A 177 16.76 2.48 -10.53
C ALA A 177 16.36 3.80 -11.21
N GLU A 178 17.32 4.55 -11.68
CA GLU A 178 17.05 5.82 -12.38
C GLU A 178 16.16 5.62 -13.61
N SER A 179 16.37 4.54 -14.36
CA SER A 179 15.50 4.15 -15.49
C SER A 179 14.05 3.92 -15.06
N ASP A 180 13.84 3.29 -13.90
CA ASP A 180 12.51 3.04 -13.35
C ASP A 180 11.83 4.33 -12.94
N LEU A 181 12.57 5.25 -12.32
CA LEU A 181 12.09 6.57 -11.93
C LEU A 181 11.71 7.42 -13.15
N ARG A 182 12.46 7.34 -14.25
CA ARG A 182 12.14 8.00 -15.52
C ARG A 182 10.82 7.48 -16.11
N LEU A 183 10.61 6.17 -16.10
CA LEU A 183 9.34 5.56 -16.52
C LEU A 183 8.16 6.01 -15.64
N LEU A 184 8.39 6.08 -14.33
CA LEU A 184 7.39 6.55 -13.39
C LEU A 184 7.00 8.00 -13.63
N LEU A 185 7.99 8.88 -13.84
CA LEU A 185 7.77 10.29 -14.17
C LEU A 185 7.00 10.43 -15.49
N ALA A 186 7.37 9.68 -16.53
CA ALA A 186 6.64 9.71 -17.79
C ALA A 186 5.17 9.30 -17.63
N ARG A 187 4.88 8.28 -16.81
CA ARG A 187 3.52 7.83 -16.48
C ARG A 187 2.77 8.90 -15.68
N ALA A 188 3.40 9.50 -14.68
CA ALA A 188 2.83 10.57 -13.89
C ALA A 188 2.44 11.77 -14.76
N HIS A 189 3.32 12.13 -15.67
CA HIS A 189 3.15 13.23 -16.61
C HIS A 189 2.00 13.02 -17.59
N ALA A 190 1.92 11.83 -18.16
CA ALA A 190 0.79 11.46 -19.02
C ALA A 190 -0.57 11.55 -18.29
N HIS A 191 -0.57 11.26 -16.97
CA HIS A 191 -1.78 11.33 -16.13
C HIS A 191 -2.17 12.77 -15.76
N ALA A 192 -1.19 13.67 -15.63
CA ALA A 192 -1.40 15.07 -15.23
C ALA A 192 -1.77 16.02 -16.39
N GLY A 193 -1.96 15.50 -17.61
CA GLY A 193 -2.41 16.30 -18.77
C GLY A 193 -1.28 16.89 -19.62
N GLY A 194 -0.04 16.47 -19.44
CA GLY A 194 0.95 16.51 -20.51
C GLY A 194 1.69 17.82 -20.78
N ALA A 195 1.97 18.69 -19.79
CA ALA A 195 3.01 19.70 -19.99
C ALA A 195 4.37 18.98 -20.01
N MET A 196 5.16 19.11 -21.10
CA MET A 196 6.44 18.40 -21.21
C MET A 196 7.41 18.81 -20.08
N LEU A 197 7.79 17.83 -19.25
CA LEU A 197 8.85 18.05 -18.26
C LEU A 197 10.18 18.17 -19.02
N GLU A 198 10.87 19.29 -18.88
CA GLU A 198 12.19 19.45 -19.45
C GLU A 198 13.14 18.39 -18.88
N ALA A 199 14.04 17.87 -19.71
CA ALA A 199 14.97 16.79 -19.34
C ALA A 199 15.81 17.13 -18.10
N ASP A 200 16.15 18.40 -17.91
CA ASP A 200 16.90 18.89 -16.75
C ASP A 200 16.04 18.88 -15.47
N ALA A 201 14.77 19.26 -15.57
CA ALA A 201 13.82 19.17 -14.47
C ALA A 201 13.61 17.70 -14.06
N ALA A 202 13.41 16.81 -15.01
CA ALA A 202 13.28 15.36 -14.74
C ALA A 202 14.51 14.81 -14.01
N THR A 203 15.71 15.20 -14.40
CA THR A 203 16.96 14.76 -13.77
C THR A 203 17.07 15.24 -12.33
N ARG A 204 16.72 16.50 -12.04
CA ARG A 204 16.69 17.04 -10.67
C ARG A 204 15.65 16.32 -9.79
N LEU A 205 14.46 16.07 -10.32
CA LEU A 205 13.39 15.35 -9.62
C LEU A 205 13.80 13.94 -9.23
N ILE A 206 14.46 13.23 -10.15
CA ILE A 206 14.99 11.88 -9.92
C ILE A 206 16.06 11.89 -8.82
N GLY A 207 16.96 12.86 -8.84
CA GLY A 207 17.96 13.03 -7.80
C GLY A 207 17.38 13.24 -6.40
N TRP A 208 16.22 13.92 -6.29
CA TRP A 208 15.54 14.11 -5.00
C TRP A 208 14.71 12.91 -4.57
N ALA A 209 14.27 12.08 -5.49
CA ALA A 209 13.42 10.93 -5.20
C ALA A 209 14.17 9.80 -4.46
N ASP A 210 15.50 9.74 -4.53
CA ASP A 210 16.33 8.76 -3.82
C ASP A 210 15.80 7.31 -3.92
N GLY A 211 15.40 6.92 -5.13
CA GLY A 211 14.83 5.59 -5.39
C GLY A 211 13.45 5.31 -4.81
N LYS A 212 12.72 6.33 -4.34
CA LYS A 212 11.41 6.18 -3.68
C LYS A 212 10.28 6.58 -4.62
N PHE A 213 9.33 5.67 -4.80
CA PHE A 213 8.14 5.90 -5.63
C PHE A 213 7.31 7.12 -5.18
N ALA A 214 7.02 7.23 -3.87
CA ALA A 214 6.19 8.30 -3.34
C ALA A 214 6.82 9.69 -3.51
N ALA A 215 8.15 9.80 -3.41
CA ALA A 215 8.85 11.06 -3.62
C ALA A 215 8.80 11.48 -5.09
N ALA A 216 9.02 10.57 -6.03
CA ALA A 216 8.92 10.85 -7.46
C ALA A 216 7.50 11.28 -7.88
N ALA A 217 6.47 10.62 -7.34
CA ALA A 217 5.07 10.96 -7.63
C ALA A 217 4.65 12.30 -6.99
N ALA A 218 5.11 12.61 -5.76
CA ALA A 218 4.79 13.88 -5.09
C ALA A 218 5.38 15.08 -5.83
N VAL A 219 6.59 14.94 -6.35
CA VAL A 219 7.27 16.03 -7.07
C VAL A 219 6.61 16.29 -8.43
N ALA A 220 6.11 15.26 -9.12
CA ALA A 220 5.38 15.43 -10.37
C ALA A 220 4.05 16.19 -10.20
N THR A 221 3.58 16.40 -8.96
CA THR A 221 2.34 17.16 -8.68
C THR A 221 2.60 18.67 -8.52
N ILE A 222 3.86 19.08 -8.36
CA ILE A 222 4.23 20.47 -8.06
C ILE A 222 4.62 21.26 -9.33
N SER A 223 4.76 20.55 -10.45
CA SER A 223 5.08 21.12 -11.77
C SER A 223 3.84 21.39 -12.59
#